data_8a18ad91229619a1504d5abe5fb34fea
#
_entry.id   8a18ad91229619a1504d5abe5fb34fea
#
_cell.length_a   1.000
_cell.length_b   1.000
_cell.length_c   1.000
_cell.angle_alpha   90.00
_cell.angle_beta   90.00
_cell.angle_gamma   90.00
#
_symmetry.space_group_name_H-M   'P 1'
#
loop_
_entity.id
_entity.type
_entity.pdbx_description
1 polymer ?
#
loop_
_entity_poly.entity_id
_entity_poly.type
_entity_poly.pdbx_seq_one_letter_code
_entity_poly.pdbx_strand_id
1 'polypeptide(L)'
;MRRMGRRSAPLFLFSLLTVLGLGGCAGSPVNLDPLSVNGRDGGGPVPSYPMLMRIGAAAQAGGDFPNAVGVYRRAAELAPLEPAPLIAAGNVLLQMGAVNEAIVSYNAALVRPGDTQEAQIGLAKAFLKTGKPELALAPLSKALEISPEDPKLLLLLGVTKDLEGQHQEAQAYYRDGLGRAPGDPALSVDLALSLALSGNYPNAIAVLQPFAMATTASPHERQTLALIYGLEGNIAEAGRLCRIDLDDTSVEHNLAYYQTLRELSPEARSRAILSVRPSRAVPASSASNPVSVSSSYP
;
A
#
# COMPACT_ATOMS: atom_id res chain seq x y z
N MET A 1 -9.75 36.52 -39.24
CA MET A 1 -8.46 35.86 -39.00
C MET A 1 -8.19 35.90 -37.51
N ARG A 2 -8.52 34.80 -36.80
CA ARG A 2 -8.22 34.64 -35.37
C ARG A 2 -7.27 33.45 -35.23
N ARG A 3 -6.06 33.71 -34.73
CA ARG A 3 -5.04 32.69 -34.48
C ARG A 3 -5.40 31.90 -33.22
N MET A 4 -5.58 30.60 -33.36
CA MET A 4 -5.68 29.65 -32.25
C MET A 4 -4.29 29.45 -31.64
N GLY A 5 -4.15 29.83 -30.36
CA GLY A 5 -2.97 29.52 -29.56
C GLY A 5 -2.99 28.06 -29.09
N ARG A 6 -2.00 27.30 -29.52
CA ARG A 6 -1.70 25.94 -29.02
C ARG A 6 -1.20 26.05 -27.57
N ARG A 7 -1.93 25.45 -26.63
CA ARG A 7 -1.45 25.22 -25.27
C ARG A 7 -0.60 23.95 -25.28
N SER A 8 0.68 24.11 -25.03
CA SER A 8 1.64 23.02 -24.79
C SER A 8 1.47 22.48 -23.38
N ALA A 9 1.31 21.16 -23.28
CA ALA A 9 1.37 20.43 -22.03
C ALA A 9 2.84 20.29 -21.57
N PRO A 10 3.14 20.32 -20.27
CA PRO A 10 4.50 20.09 -19.80
C PRO A 10 4.84 18.59 -19.86
N LEU A 11 5.89 18.29 -20.61
CA LEU A 11 6.56 16.99 -20.57
C LEU A 11 7.37 16.89 -19.27
N PHE A 12 7.08 15.92 -18.46
CA PHE A 12 7.97 15.50 -17.38
C PHE A 12 9.15 14.72 -17.99
N LEU A 13 10.33 15.33 -18.00
CA LEU A 13 11.59 14.68 -18.35
C LEU A 13 12.08 13.82 -17.18
N PHE A 14 12.11 12.52 -17.36
CA PHE A 14 12.89 11.60 -16.55
C PHE A 14 14.39 11.79 -16.85
N SER A 15 15.14 12.26 -15.88
CA SER A 15 16.61 12.31 -15.96
C SER A 15 17.18 10.97 -15.49
N LEU A 16 17.73 10.22 -16.44
CA LEU A 16 18.44 8.98 -16.23
C LEU A 16 19.91 9.34 -15.86
N LEU A 17 20.28 9.16 -14.60
CA LEU A 17 21.69 9.30 -14.17
C LEU A 17 22.29 7.89 -14.05
N THR A 18 23.11 7.53 -15.04
CA THR A 18 23.98 6.35 -15.01
C THR A 18 25.21 6.66 -14.16
N VAL A 19 25.38 5.94 -13.06
CA VAL A 19 26.65 5.89 -12.32
C VAL A 19 27.27 4.51 -12.53
N LEU A 20 28.38 4.49 -13.29
CA LEU A 20 29.29 3.35 -13.32
C LEU A 20 30.11 3.32 -12.02
N GLY A 21 29.99 2.24 -11.28
CA GLY A 21 30.84 1.91 -10.13
C GLY A 21 31.32 0.46 -10.25
N LEU A 22 32.52 0.27 -10.72
CA LEU A 22 33.24 -1.01 -10.71
C LEU A 22 33.68 -1.35 -9.29
N GLY A 23 33.27 -2.50 -8.78
CA GLY A 23 33.76 -3.06 -7.53
C GLY A 23 33.44 -4.54 -7.47
N GLY A 24 34.32 -5.40 -7.97
CA GLY A 24 34.14 -6.83 -7.99
C GLY A 24 34.31 -7.47 -6.61
N CYS A 25 33.37 -8.33 -6.24
CA CYS A 25 33.63 -9.48 -5.37
C CYS A 25 32.99 -10.67 -6.06
N ALA A 26 33.83 -11.61 -6.47
CA ALA A 26 33.45 -12.86 -7.09
C ALA A 26 32.77 -13.75 -6.06
N GLY A 27 31.43 -13.67 -5.97
CA GLY A 27 30.59 -14.71 -5.42
C GLY A 27 30.11 -15.55 -6.58
N SER A 28 30.44 -16.84 -6.57
CA SER A 28 30.04 -17.80 -7.61
C SER A 28 28.52 -17.73 -7.80
N PRO A 29 28.00 -17.57 -9.03
CA PRO A 29 26.59 -17.65 -9.28
C PRO A 29 26.13 -19.09 -8.97
N VAL A 30 25.24 -19.24 -8.00
CA VAL A 30 24.45 -20.47 -7.87
C VAL A 30 23.54 -20.48 -9.09
N ASN A 31 23.92 -21.27 -10.07
CA ASN A 31 23.16 -21.48 -11.29
C ASN A 31 21.91 -22.27 -10.91
N LEU A 32 20.81 -21.58 -10.66
CA LEU A 32 19.50 -22.20 -10.55
C LEU A 32 18.95 -22.34 -11.96
N ASP A 33 19.39 -23.37 -12.65
CA ASP A 33 18.73 -23.80 -13.88
C ASP A 33 17.22 -23.92 -13.61
N PRO A 34 16.36 -23.36 -14.48
CA PRO A 34 14.93 -23.62 -14.40
C PRO A 34 14.77 -25.14 -14.48
N LEU A 35 14.23 -25.74 -13.40
CA LEU A 35 14.05 -27.17 -13.22
C LEU A 35 13.57 -27.81 -14.54
N SER A 36 14.52 -28.26 -15.36
CA SER A 36 14.24 -29.11 -16.50
C SER A 36 13.80 -30.47 -15.95
N VAL A 37 12.48 -30.68 -15.92
CA VAL A 37 11.88 -31.99 -15.64
C VAL A 37 12.10 -32.85 -16.88
N ASN A 38 13.33 -33.31 -17.08
CA ASN A 38 13.59 -34.48 -17.92
C ASN A 38 14.48 -35.43 -17.14
N GLY A 39 13.86 -36.53 -16.79
CA GLY A 39 14.33 -37.58 -15.89
C GLY A 39 15.68 -38.15 -16.22
N ARG A 40 16.32 -38.54 -15.19
CA ARG A 40 16.97 -39.79 -14.82
C ARG A 40 18.05 -39.55 -13.78
N ASP A 41 17.85 -40.16 -12.62
CA ASP A 41 18.88 -40.58 -11.67
C ASP A 41 19.73 -39.49 -11.00
N GLY A 42 19.07 -38.71 -10.14
CA GLY A 42 19.69 -37.88 -9.12
C GLY A 42 18.66 -37.63 -8.03
N GLY A 43 18.34 -38.68 -7.21
CA GLY A 43 17.24 -38.67 -6.26
C GLY A 43 17.43 -37.71 -5.07
N GLY A 44 17.34 -36.42 -5.31
CA GLY A 44 17.00 -35.47 -4.24
C GLY A 44 15.53 -35.66 -3.85
N PRO A 45 15.17 -35.51 -2.57
CA PRO A 45 13.78 -35.65 -2.14
C PRO A 45 12.90 -34.67 -2.92
N VAL A 46 11.82 -35.16 -3.54
CA VAL A 46 10.81 -34.29 -4.18
C VAL A 46 10.32 -33.30 -3.14
N PRO A 47 10.38 -31.97 -3.42
CA PRO A 47 10.00 -31.01 -2.44
C PRO A 47 8.56 -31.22 -1.97
N SER A 48 8.36 -31.39 -0.67
CA SER A 48 7.02 -31.51 -0.08
C SER A 48 6.32 -30.13 -0.07
N TYR A 49 4.99 -30.14 0.03
CA TYR A 49 4.20 -28.92 0.18
C TYR A 49 4.73 -27.96 1.26
N PRO A 50 4.99 -28.40 2.52
CA PRO A 50 5.54 -27.50 3.53
C PRO A 50 6.94 -26.96 3.19
N MET A 51 7.75 -27.75 2.48
CA MET A 51 9.06 -27.31 2.03
C MET A 51 8.95 -26.21 0.96
N LEU A 52 8.05 -26.38 -0.01
CA LEU A 52 7.82 -25.35 -1.03
C LEU A 52 7.28 -24.04 -0.40
N MET A 53 6.34 -24.12 0.55
CA MET A 53 5.85 -22.93 1.26
C MET A 53 7.00 -22.18 1.97
N ARG A 54 7.94 -22.89 2.59
CA ARG A 54 9.12 -22.28 3.22
C ARG A 54 10.08 -21.65 2.21
N ILE A 55 10.33 -22.34 1.08
CA ILE A 55 11.19 -21.83 0.00
C ILE A 55 10.57 -20.57 -0.61
N GLY A 56 9.26 -20.59 -0.88
CA GLY A 56 8.54 -19.41 -1.39
C GLY A 56 8.62 -18.23 -0.43
N ALA A 57 8.43 -18.46 0.88
CA ALA A 57 8.56 -17.42 1.90
C ALA A 57 9.99 -16.85 1.99
N ALA A 58 11.01 -17.71 1.90
CA ALA A 58 12.40 -17.27 1.88
C ALA A 58 12.74 -16.44 0.63
N ALA A 59 12.28 -16.87 -0.55
CA ALA A 59 12.43 -16.11 -1.79
C ALA A 59 11.73 -14.73 -1.70
N GLN A 60 10.51 -14.69 -1.16
CA GLN A 60 9.78 -13.45 -0.93
C GLN A 60 10.53 -12.51 0.02
N ALA A 61 11.03 -13.04 1.14
CA ALA A 61 11.81 -12.26 2.10
C ALA A 61 13.13 -11.75 1.52
N GLY A 62 13.75 -12.50 0.60
CA GLY A 62 14.94 -12.10 -0.15
C GLY A 62 14.67 -11.15 -1.32
N GLY A 63 13.40 -10.79 -1.60
CA GLY A 63 13.02 -9.91 -2.72
C GLY A 63 12.99 -10.62 -4.08
N ASP A 64 13.21 -11.93 -4.13
CA ASP A 64 13.10 -12.73 -5.37
C ASP A 64 11.62 -13.09 -5.61
N PHE A 65 10.84 -12.09 -5.91
CA PHE A 65 9.39 -12.21 -6.09
C PHE A 65 8.98 -13.16 -7.23
N PRO A 66 9.62 -13.12 -8.43
CA PRO A 66 9.26 -14.05 -9.50
C PRO A 66 9.44 -15.50 -9.09
N ASN A 67 10.54 -15.84 -8.43
CA ASN A 67 10.79 -17.19 -7.91
C ASN A 67 9.78 -17.55 -6.81
N ALA A 68 9.49 -16.64 -5.87
CA ALA A 68 8.49 -16.87 -4.84
C ALA A 68 7.12 -17.25 -5.44
N VAL A 69 6.65 -16.52 -6.45
CA VAL A 69 5.39 -16.82 -7.16
C VAL A 69 5.45 -18.20 -7.82
N GLY A 70 6.55 -18.53 -8.50
CA GLY A 70 6.74 -19.84 -9.14
C GLY A 70 6.67 -20.99 -8.13
N VAL A 71 7.36 -20.85 -6.99
CA VAL A 71 7.39 -21.85 -5.91
C VAL A 71 6.01 -22.01 -5.26
N TYR A 72 5.28 -20.89 -5.00
CA TYR A 72 3.94 -20.97 -4.44
C TYR A 72 2.94 -21.61 -5.42
N ARG A 73 3.03 -21.34 -6.73
CA ARG A 73 2.23 -22.02 -7.75
C ARG A 73 2.49 -23.53 -7.74
N ARG A 74 3.75 -23.94 -7.61
CA ARG A 74 4.11 -25.36 -7.50
C ARG A 74 3.57 -25.99 -6.21
N ALA A 75 3.57 -25.25 -5.09
CA ALA A 75 2.94 -25.70 -3.86
C ALA A 75 1.42 -25.89 -4.03
N ALA A 76 0.75 -25.00 -4.77
CA ALA A 76 -0.67 -25.11 -5.07
C ALA A 76 -1.02 -26.32 -5.95
N GLU A 77 -0.12 -26.73 -6.83
CA GLU A 77 -0.28 -27.97 -7.62
C GLU A 77 -0.17 -29.24 -6.76
N LEU A 78 0.74 -29.25 -5.77
CA LEU A 78 0.92 -30.38 -4.87
C LEU A 78 -0.20 -30.50 -3.83
N ALA A 79 -0.81 -29.37 -3.45
CA ALA A 79 -1.89 -29.32 -2.46
C ALA A 79 -3.10 -28.56 -3.04
N PRO A 80 -3.83 -29.18 -3.98
CA PRO A 80 -4.86 -28.47 -4.76
C PRO A 80 -6.08 -28.03 -3.94
N LEU A 81 -6.25 -28.53 -2.72
CA LEU A 81 -7.33 -28.13 -1.82
C LEU A 81 -6.91 -27.01 -0.85
N GLU A 82 -5.62 -26.74 -0.72
CA GLU A 82 -5.11 -25.71 0.19
C GLU A 82 -5.19 -24.32 -0.46
N PRO A 83 -5.85 -23.34 0.18
CA PRO A 83 -5.89 -21.96 -0.34
C PRO A 83 -4.58 -21.20 -0.12
N ALA A 84 -3.81 -21.53 0.93
CA ALA A 84 -2.66 -20.78 1.40
C ALA A 84 -1.59 -20.50 0.33
N PRO A 85 -1.18 -21.44 -0.56
CA PRO A 85 -0.18 -21.13 -1.57
C PRO A 85 -0.67 -20.12 -2.61
N LEU A 86 -1.95 -20.13 -2.95
CA LEU A 86 -2.52 -19.14 -3.88
C LEU A 86 -2.66 -17.78 -3.21
N ILE A 87 -3.00 -17.74 -1.93
CA ILE A 87 -3.02 -16.49 -1.15
C ILE A 87 -1.60 -15.89 -1.13
N ALA A 88 -0.60 -16.70 -0.81
CA ALA A 88 0.79 -16.25 -0.77
C ALA A 88 1.28 -15.76 -2.15
N ALA A 89 0.96 -16.47 -3.24
CA ALA A 89 1.25 -16.03 -4.60
C ALA A 89 0.56 -14.70 -4.92
N GLY A 90 -0.72 -14.56 -4.55
CA GLY A 90 -1.49 -13.33 -4.72
C GLY A 90 -0.88 -12.13 -3.97
N ASN A 91 -0.43 -12.35 -2.74
CA ASN A 91 0.25 -11.32 -1.95
C ASN A 91 1.54 -10.82 -2.61
N VAL A 92 2.37 -11.74 -3.11
CA VAL A 92 3.61 -11.39 -3.84
C VAL A 92 3.30 -10.67 -5.15
N LEU A 93 2.33 -11.15 -5.91
CA LEU A 93 1.90 -10.51 -7.16
C LEU A 93 1.38 -9.08 -6.92
N LEU A 94 0.60 -8.88 -5.85
CA LEU A 94 0.11 -7.56 -5.48
C LEU A 94 1.26 -6.62 -5.08
N GLN A 95 2.26 -7.13 -4.39
CA GLN A 95 3.49 -6.42 -4.03
C GLN A 95 4.30 -6.02 -5.27
N MET A 96 4.40 -6.89 -6.27
CA MET A 96 5.02 -6.61 -7.56
C MET A 96 4.24 -5.62 -8.43
N GLY A 97 3.00 -5.29 -8.07
CA GLY A 97 2.11 -4.49 -8.92
C GLY A 97 1.40 -5.29 -10.03
N ALA A 98 1.56 -6.60 -10.06
CA ALA A 98 0.86 -7.51 -10.97
C ALA A 98 -0.59 -7.76 -10.50
N VAL A 99 -1.39 -6.67 -10.43
CA VAL A 99 -2.67 -6.66 -9.73
C VAL A 99 -3.68 -7.61 -10.33
N ASN A 100 -3.75 -7.71 -11.66
CA ASN A 100 -4.71 -8.61 -12.34
C ASN A 100 -4.39 -10.09 -12.04
N GLU A 101 -3.11 -10.46 -12.01
CA GLU A 101 -2.68 -11.81 -11.65
C GLU A 101 -2.94 -12.11 -10.17
N ALA A 102 -2.77 -11.11 -9.29
CA ALA A 102 -3.12 -11.23 -7.88
C ALA A 102 -4.62 -11.51 -7.69
N ILE A 103 -5.50 -10.79 -8.42
CA ILE A 103 -6.95 -11.03 -8.42
C ILE A 103 -7.28 -12.46 -8.84
N VAL A 104 -6.63 -12.97 -9.89
CA VAL A 104 -6.81 -14.37 -10.34
C VAL A 104 -6.40 -15.35 -9.24
N SER A 105 -5.25 -15.13 -8.59
CA SER A 105 -4.75 -15.98 -7.51
C SER A 105 -5.67 -15.99 -6.30
N TYR A 106 -6.18 -14.82 -5.86
CA TYR A 106 -7.11 -14.75 -4.74
C TYR A 106 -8.45 -15.40 -5.08
N ASN A 107 -9.01 -15.18 -6.27
CA ASN A 107 -10.24 -15.85 -6.68
C ASN A 107 -10.08 -17.38 -6.74
N ALA A 108 -8.93 -17.86 -7.19
CA ALA A 108 -8.63 -19.30 -7.17
C ALA A 108 -8.47 -19.85 -5.74
N ALA A 109 -8.01 -19.05 -4.78
CA ALA A 109 -7.99 -19.42 -3.37
C ALA A 109 -9.41 -19.48 -2.78
N LEU A 110 -10.28 -18.53 -3.13
CA LEU A 110 -11.65 -18.40 -2.59
C LEU A 110 -12.58 -19.56 -2.96
N VAL A 111 -12.29 -20.31 -4.00
CA VAL A 111 -13.09 -21.52 -4.37
C VAL A 111 -12.60 -22.78 -3.68
N ARG A 112 -11.55 -22.71 -2.85
CA ARG A 112 -11.01 -23.82 -2.09
C ARG A 112 -11.61 -23.87 -0.69
N PRO A 113 -11.71 -25.05 -0.06
CA PRO A 113 -12.13 -25.17 1.33
C PRO A 113 -11.10 -24.55 2.28
N GLY A 114 -11.53 -24.16 3.47
CA GLY A 114 -10.68 -23.66 4.53
C GLY A 114 -10.80 -22.15 4.77
N ASP A 115 -9.82 -21.60 5.50
CA ASP A 115 -9.80 -20.19 5.82
C ASP A 115 -9.37 -19.37 4.60
N THR A 116 -10.28 -18.53 4.15
CA THR A 116 -10.11 -17.66 2.99
C THR A 116 -10.18 -16.17 3.33
N GLN A 117 -10.21 -15.81 4.62
CA GLN A 117 -10.28 -14.40 5.05
C GLN A 117 -9.16 -13.55 4.44
N GLU A 118 -7.92 -14.08 4.48
CA GLU A 118 -6.77 -13.37 3.90
C GLU A 118 -6.93 -13.19 2.37
N ALA A 119 -7.52 -14.15 1.66
CA ALA A 119 -7.83 -14.01 0.24
C ALA A 119 -8.87 -12.91 -0.02
N GLN A 120 -9.91 -12.81 0.81
CA GLN A 120 -10.89 -11.72 0.74
C GLN A 120 -10.22 -10.35 0.93
N ILE A 121 -9.37 -10.22 1.95
CA ILE A 121 -8.61 -8.99 2.22
C ILE A 121 -7.68 -8.66 1.05
N GLY A 122 -6.97 -9.65 0.53
CA GLY A 122 -6.07 -9.48 -0.61
C GLY A 122 -6.79 -9.04 -1.88
N LEU A 123 -7.94 -9.64 -2.15
CA LEU A 123 -8.80 -9.30 -3.28
C LEU A 123 -9.32 -7.84 -3.16
N ALA A 124 -9.77 -7.45 -1.97
CA ALA A 124 -10.20 -6.08 -1.73
C ALA A 124 -9.07 -5.07 -1.95
N LYS A 125 -7.87 -5.33 -1.41
CA LYS A 125 -6.68 -4.49 -1.63
C LYS A 125 -6.34 -4.38 -3.12
N ALA A 126 -6.48 -5.46 -3.88
CA ALA A 126 -6.25 -5.46 -5.33
C ALA A 126 -7.26 -4.57 -6.06
N PHE A 127 -8.54 -4.61 -5.68
CA PHE A 127 -9.56 -3.72 -6.25
C PHE A 127 -9.31 -2.25 -5.90
N LEU A 128 -8.97 -1.95 -4.64
CA LEU A 128 -8.62 -0.58 -4.23
C LEU A 128 -7.41 -0.06 -5.04
N LYS A 129 -6.40 -0.90 -5.26
CA LYS A 129 -5.21 -0.54 -6.05
C LYS A 129 -5.53 -0.27 -7.53
N THR A 130 -6.61 -0.85 -8.05
CA THR A 130 -7.09 -0.58 -9.43
C THR A 130 -8.10 0.57 -9.51
N GLY A 131 -8.37 1.27 -8.40
CA GLY A 131 -9.32 2.38 -8.35
C GLY A 131 -10.78 1.93 -8.49
N LYS A 132 -11.10 0.71 -8.04
CA LYS A 132 -12.44 0.12 -8.06
C LYS A 132 -12.94 -0.16 -6.65
N PRO A 133 -13.19 0.88 -5.83
CA PRO A 133 -13.57 0.70 -4.43
C PRO A 133 -14.91 -0.06 -4.29
N GLU A 134 -15.83 0.11 -5.23
CA GLU A 134 -17.12 -0.59 -5.25
C GLU A 134 -16.99 -2.12 -5.28
N LEU A 135 -15.91 -2.64 -5.89
CA LEU A 135 -15.63 -4.08 -5.93
C LEU A 135 -14.95 -4.58 -4.65
N ALA A 136 -14.39 -3.70 -3.83
CA ALA A 136 -13.73 -4.07 -2.59
C ALA A 136 -14.73 -4.32 -1.44
N LEU A 137 -15.93 -3.75 -1.50
CA LEU A 137 -16.91 -3.84 -0.41
C LEU A 137 -17.34 -5.28 -0.11
N ALA A 138 -17.71 -6.07 -1.13
CA ALA A 138 -18.19 -7.43 -0.92
C ALA A 138 -17.14 -8.34 -0.26
N PRO A 139 -15.87 -8.41 -0.73
CA PRO A 139 -14.85 -9.19 -0.05
C PRO A 139 -14.52 -8.65 1.36
N LEU A 140 -14.52 -7.33 1.59
CA LEU A 140 -14.30 -6.79 2.94
C LEU A 140 -15.44 -7.14 3.90
N SER A 141 -16.69 -7.09 3.44
CA SER A 141 -17.84 -7.49 4.26
C SER A 141 -17.74 -8.96 4.67
N LYS A 142 -17.37 -9.86 3.76
CA LYS A 142 -17.16 -11.28 4.09
C LYS A 142 -16.01 -11.49 5.08
N ALA A 143 -14.93 -10.73 4.93
CA ALA A 143 -13.83 -10.80 5.89
C ALA A 143 -14.25 -10.29 7.27
N LEU A 144 -15.09 -9.24 7.33
CA LEU A 144 -15.60 -8.67 8.56
C LEU A 144 -16.57 -9.61 9.28
N GLU A 145 -17.38 -10.42 8.55
CA GLU A 145 -18.24 -11.46 9.14
C GLU A 145 -17.40 -12.50 9.93
N ILE A 146 -16.18 -12.79 9.48
CA ILE A 146 -15.26 -13.72 10.15
C ILE A 146 -14.58 -13.05 11.35
N SER A 147 -14.15 -11.79 11.21
CA SER A 147 -13.43 -11.04 12.24
C SER A 147 -13.99 -9.62 12.40
N PRO A 148 -15.16 -9.49 13.06
CA PRO A 148 -15.87 -8.21 13.15
C PRO A 148 -15.14 -7.13 13.94
N GLU A 149 -14.14 -7.51 14.73
CA GLU A 149 -13.39 -6.61 15.59
C GLU A 149 -11.96 -6.31 15.06
N ASP A 150 -11.60 -6.76 13.87
CA ASP A 150 -10.26 -6.51 13.32
C ASP A 150 -10.12 -5.03 12.89
N PRO A 151 -9.27 -4.23 13.58
CA PRO A 151 -9.08 -2.82 13.24
C PRO A 151 -8.56 -2.61 11.81
N LYS A 152 -7.85 -3.59 11.25
CA LYS A 152 -7.32 -3.53 9.88
C LYS A 152 -8.42 -3.64 8.84
N LEU A 153 -9.47 -4.43 9.11
CA LEU A 153 -10.64 -4.50 8.25
C LEU A 153 -11.45 -3.21 8.30
N LEU A 154 -11.63 -2.67 9.51
CA LEU A 154 -12.29 -1.37 9.69
C LEU A 154 -11.54 -0.24 8.99
N LEU A 155 -10.19 -0.25 9.05
CA LEU A 155 -9.35 0.66 8.28
C LEU A 155 -9.63 0.55 6.77
N LEU A 156 -9.61 -0.66 6.22
CA LEU A 156 -9.82 -0.89 4.78
C LEU A 156 -11.23 -0.50 4.33
N LEU A 157 -12.26 -0.75 5.15
CA LEU A 157 -13.63 -0.29 4.88
C LEU A 157 -13.71 1.23 4.88
N GLY A 158 -13.09 1.89 5.84
CA GLY A 158 -13.01 3.35 5.88
C GLY A 158 -12.33 3.91 4.63
N VAL A 159 -11.17 3.37 4.23
CA VAL A 159 -10.48 3.76 2.98
C VAL A 159 -11.38 3.54 1.75
N THR A 160 -12.12 2.44 1.72
CA THR A 160 -13.04 2.14 0.61
C THR A 160 -14.13 3.21 0.53
N LYS A 161 -14.73 3.59 1.68
CA LYS A 161 -15.74 4.63 1.75
C LYS A 161 -15.22 6.03 1.39
N ASP A 162 -14.00 6.35 1.80
CA ASP A 162 -13.36 7.61 1.40
C ASP A 162 -13.16 7.69 -0.13
N LEU A 163 -12.74 6.59 -0.77
CA LEU A 163 -12.58 6.50 -2.22
C LEU A 163 -13.92 6.62 -2.97
N GLU A 164 -15.03 6.23 -2.34
CA GLU A 164 -16.40 6.45 -2.84
C GLU A 164 -16.90 7.87 -2.58
N GLY A 165 -16.13 8.72 -1.88
CA GLY A 165 -16.56 10.06 -1.46
C GLY A 165 -17.49 10.07 -0.24
N GLN A 166 -17.71 8.92 0.40
CA GLN A 166 -18.60 8.74 1.57
C GLN A 166 -17.82 8.99 2.87
N HIS A 167 -17.26 10.21 3.01
CA HIS A 167 -16.34 10.55 4.11
C HIS A 167 -16.93 10.36 5.50
N GLN A 168 -18.25 10.58 5.68
CA GLN A 168 -18.91 10.40 6.98
C GLN A 168 -18.96 8.92 7.40
N GLU A 169 -19.25 8.03 6.45
CA GLU A 169 -19.21 6.59 6.70
C GLU A 169 -17.77 6.10 6.96
N ALA A 170 -16.79 6.59 6.19
CA ALA A 170 -15.39 6.32 6.41
C ALA A 170 -14.95 6.66 7.84
N GLN A 171 -15.31 7.85 8.31
CA GLN A 171 -15.01 8.32 9.68
C GLN A 171 -15.65 7.44 10.75
N ALA A 172 -16.82 6.85 10.50
CA ALA A 172 -17.45 5.92 11.43
C ALA A 172 -16.60 4.64 11.57
N TYR A 173 -16.16 4.06 10.45
CA TYR A 173 -15.28 2.89 10.46
C TYR A 173 -13.93 3.17 11.14
N TYR A 174 -13.32 4.32 10.87
CA TYR A 174 -12.04 4.67 11.53
C TYR A 174 -12.20 4.87 13.04
N ARG A 175 -13.30 5.50 13.50
CA ARG A 175 -13.57 5.65 14.95
C ARG A 175 -13.83 4.31 15.62
N ASP A 176 -14.57 3.41 14.96
CA ASP A 176 -14.78 2.06 15.47
C ASP A 176 -13.44 1.30 15.57
N GLY A 177 -12.59 1.40 14.55
CA GLY A 177 -11.24 0.84 14.58
C GLY A 177 -10.39 1.41 15.72
N LEU A 178 -10.43 2.73 15.97
CA LEU A 178 -9.74 3.36 17.08
C LEU A 178 -10.30 2.95 18.46
N GLY A 179 -11.59 2.63 18.52
CA GLY A 179 -12.21 2.06 19.73
C GLY A 179 -11.60 0.69 20.10
N ARG A 180 -11.16 -0.09 19.11
CA ARG A 180 -10.53 -1.41 19.28
C ARG A 180 -9.02 -1.35 19.38
N ALA A 181 -8.39 -0.41 18.71
CA ALA A 181 -6.95 -0.16 18.71
C ALA A 181 -6.66 1.31 19.03
N PRO A 182 -6.85 1.74 20.29
CA PRO A 182 -6.58 3.12 20.71
C PRO A 182 -5.12 3.47 20.46
N GLY A 183 -4.88 4.57 19.77
CA GLY A 183 -3.53 5.02 19.45
C GLY A 183 -2.91 4.39 18.20
N ASP A 184 -3.67 3.66 17.38
CA ASP A 184 -3.18 3.21 16.06
C ASP A 184 -2.93 4.44 15.15
N PRO A 185 -1.66 4.67 14.73
CA PRO A 185 -1.33 5.85 13.94
C PRO A 185 -1.98 5.83 12.56
N ALA A 186 -2.19 4.63 11.98
CA ALA A 186 -2.77 4.48 10.66
C ALA A 186 -4.23 4.92 10.64
N LEU A 187 -5.02 4.43 11.60
CA LEU A 187 -6.41 4.82 11.78
C LEU A 187 -6.55 6.31 12.09
N SER A 188 -5.62 6.85 12.90
CA SER A 188 -5.63 8.29 13.25
C SER A 188 -5.32 9.17 12.05
N VAL A 189 -4.34 8.80 11.23
CA VAL A 189 -3.99 9.49 9.98
C VAL A 189 -5.17 9.48 9.01
N ASP A 190 -5.78 8.32 8.81
CA ASP A 190 -6.86 8.17 7.84
C ASP A 190 -8.14 8.87 8.32
N LEU A 191 -8.45 8.82 9.64
CA LEU A 191 -9.55 9.61 10.22
C LEU A 191 -9.32 11.11 10.04
N ALA A 192 -8.12 11.59 10.34
CA ALA A 192 -7.81 13.02 10.21
C ALA A 192 -7.90 13.48 8.75
N LEU A 193 -7.39 12.67 7.81
CA LEU A 193 -7.50 13.00 6.39
C LEU A 193 -8.96 13.02 5.92
N SER A 194 -9.76 12.03 6.31
CA SER A 194 -11.20 11.97 5.99
C SER A 194 -11.98 13.17 6.56
N LEU A 195 -11.65 13.58 7.81
CA LEU A 195 -12.19 14.80 8.41
C LEU A 195 -11.82 16.06 7.60
N ALA A 196 -10.57 16.17 7.16
CA ALA A 196 -10.11 17.29 6.35
C ALA A 196 -10.78 17.31 4.97
N LEU A 197 -10.99 16.15 4.33
CA LEU A 197 -11.70 16.03 3.06
C LEU A 197 -13.17 16.46 3.17
N SER A 198 -13.80 16.26 4.32
CA SER A 198 -15.14 16.76 4.63
C SER A 198 -15.16 18.23 5.15
N GLY A 199 -14.02 18.92 5.17
CA GLY A 199 -13.89 20.32 5.58
C GLY A 199 -13.79 20.54 7.09
N ASN A 200 -13.73 19.47 7.89
CA ASN A 200 -13.66 19.56 9.36
C ASN A 200 -12.21 19.62 9.83
N TYR A 201 -11.50 20.71 9.48
CA TYR A 201 -10.07 20.89 9.78
C TYR A 201 -9.74 20.93 11.27
N PRO A 202 -10.52 21.60 12.14
CA PRO A 202 -10.20 21.62 13.57
C PRO A 202 -10.16 20.22 14.21
N ASN A 203 -11.12 19.36 13.88
CA ASN A 203 -11.13 17.99 14.37
C ASN A 203 -10.05 17.13 13.70
N ALA A 204 -9.74 17.34 12.43
CA ALA A 204 -8.64 16.67 11.74
C ALA A 204 -7.30 16.95 12.43
N ILE A 205 -7.03 18.21 12.75
CA ILE A 205 -5.82 18.65 13.46
C ILE A 205 -5.80 18.03 14.85
N ALA A 206 -6.90 18.13 15.61
CA ALA A 206 -6.97 17.60 16.98
C ALA A 206 -6.67 16.09 17.03
N VAL A 207 -7.13 15.31 16.04
CA VAL A 207 -6.87 13.87 15.96
C VAL A 207 -5.41 13.57 15.62
N LEU A 208 -4.79 14.30 14.68
CA LEU A 208 -3.47 13.93 14.17
C LEU A 208 -2.31 14.61 14.88
N GLN A 209 -2.51 15.80 15.45
CA GLN A 209 -1.44 16.58 16.07
C GLN A 209 -0.67 15.80 17.15
N PRO A 210 -1.31 15.03 18.07
CA PRO A 210 -0.57 14.27 19.07
C PRO A 210 0.40 13.26 18.45
N PHE A 211 0.03 12.62 17.34
CA PHE A 211 0.87 11.65 16.63
C PHE A 211 1.99 12.35 15.86
N ALA A 212 1.67 13.39 15.09
CA ALA A 212 2.64 14.11 14.25
C ALA A 212 3.70 14.87 15.08
N MET A 213 3.38 15.23 16.33
CA MET A 213 4.30 15.94 17.23
C MET A 213 4.99 15.01 18.24
N ALA A 214 4.71 13.72 18.22
CA ALA A 214 5.41 12.75 19.05
C ALA A 214 6.89 12.64 18.65
N THR A 215 7.77 12.31 19.58
CA THR A 215 9.20 12.05 19.29
C THR A 215 9.42 10.87 18.34
N THR A 216 8.45 9.95 18.27
CA THR A 216 8.43 8.78 17.42
C THR A 216 7.68 9.02 16.11
N ALA A 217 7.21 10.25 15.85
CA ALA A 217 6.44 10.57 14.67
C ALA A 217 7.22 10.26 13.38
N SER A 218 6.57 9.61 12.44
CA SER A 218 7.12 9.41 11.11
C SER A 218 6.94 10.67 10.23
N PRO A 219 7.70 10.82 9.15
CA PRO A 219 7.45 11.86 8.15
C PRO A 219 6.01 11.83 7.61
N HIS A 220 5.40 10.65 7.52
CA HIS A 220 4.04 10.50 6.99
C HIS A 220 2.99 11.23 7.85
N GLU A 221 3.04 11.09 9.19
CA GLU A 221 2.11 11.78 10.10
C GLU A 221 2.32 13.29 10.02
N ARG A 222 3.58 13.76 10.01
CA ARG A 222 3.89 15.18 9.91
C ARG A 222 3.46 15.80 8.58
N GLN A 223 3.73 15.13 7.46
CA GLN A 223 3.35 15.61 6.14
C GLN A 223 1.83 15.58 5.93
N THR A 224 1.13 14.60 6.52
CA THR A 224 -0.35 14.60 6.50
C THR A 224 -0.91 15.76 7.33
N LEU A 225 -0.34 16.05 8.50
CA LEU A 225 -0.76 17.22 9.28
C LEU A 225 -0.44 18.53 8.56
N ALA A 226 0.71 18.62 7.87
CA ALA A 226 1.06 19.76 7.04
C ALA A 226 0.05 19.98 5.89
N LEU A 227 -0.37 18.90 5.22
CA LEU A 227 -1.42 18.94 4.20
C LEU A 227 -2.73 19.46 4.79
N ILE A 228 -3.15 18.99 5.98
CA ILE A 228 -4.38 19.44 6.64
C ILE A 228 -4.33 20.93 6.94
N TYR A 229 -3.23 21.45 7.50
CA TYR A 229 -3.04 22.90 7.70
C TYR A 229 -3.03 23.67 6.37
N GLY A 230 -2.41 23.09 5.33
CA GLY A 230 -2.41 23.66 4.00
C GLY A 230 -3.82 23.79 3.42
N LEU A 231 -4.66 22.75 3.59
CA LEU A 231 -6.07 22.78 3.16
C LEU A 231 -6.94 23.75 3.97
N GLU A 232 -6.68 23.89 5.26
CA GLU A 232 -7.30 24.91 6.12
C GLU A 232 -6.94 26.31 5.67
N GLY A 233 -5.72 26.50 5.12
CA GLY A 233 -5.17 27.80 4.70
C GLY A 233 -4.09 28.32 5.62
N ASN A 234 -3.71 27.60 6.64
CA ASN A 234 -2.61 27.92 7.54
C ASN A 234 -1.26 27.53 6.92
N ILE A 235 -0.86 28.27 5.88
CA ILE A 235 0.35 27.99 5.10
C ILE A 235 1.63 28.11 5.94
N ALA A 236 1.61 28.99 6.96
CA ALA A 236 2.76 29.16 7.85
C ALA A 236 3.05 27.88 8.65
N GLU A 237 2.03 27.29 9.23
CA GLU A 237 2.17 26.06 10.02
C GLU A 237 2.43 24.85 9.13
N ALA A 238 1.78 24.77 7.96
CA ALA A 238 2.08 23.76 6.95
C ALA A 238 3.57 23.79 6.55
N GLY A 239 4.11 24.96 6.25
CA GLY A 239 5.53 25.13 5.91
C GLY A 239 6.48 24.81 7.06
N ARG A 240 6.12 25.17 8.29
CA ARG A 240 6.91 24.79 9.47
C ARG A 240 7.05 23.28 9.63
N LEU A 241 5.94 22.55 9.46
CA LEU A 241 5.94 21.09 9.55
C LEU A 241 6.70 20.44 8.39
N CYS A 242 6.50 20.92 7.16
CA CYS A 242 7.22 20.40 5.99
C CYS A 242 8.74 20.49 6.17
N ARG A 243 9.27 21.59 6.71
CA ARG A 243 10.73 21.80 6.91
C ARG A 243 11.37 20.86 7.91
N ILE A 244 10.60 20.09 8.69
CA ILE A 244 11.16 19.07 9.57
C ILE A 244 11.77 17.92 8.77
N ASP A 245 11.16 17.58 7.61
CA ASP A 245 11.51 16.38 6.83
C ASP A 245 12.01 16.69 5.42
N LEU A 246 11.78 17.91 4.91
CA LEU A 246 11.97 18.26 3.51
C LEU A 246 12.91 19.47 3.35
N ASP A 247 13.60 19.52 2.21
CA ASP A 247 14.36 20.71 1.77
C ASP A 247 13.42 21.84 1.33
N ASP A 248 13.98 23.06 1.24
CA ASP A 248 13.19 24.27 0.93
C ASP A 248 12.46 24.18 -0.42
N THR A 249 13.08 23.58 -1.45
CA THR A 249 12.45 23.40 -2.77
C THR A 249 11.23 22.49 -2.68
N SER A 250 11.36 21.38 -1.98
CA SER A 250 10.25 20.43 -1.74
C SER A 250 9.13 21.08 -0.91
N VAL A 251 9.50 21.91 0.07
CA VAL A 251 8.53 22.68 0.87
C VAL A 251 7.74 23.63 -0.02
N GLU A 252 8.41 24.40 -0.88
CA GLU A 252 7.75 25.33 -1.79
C GLU A 252 6.78 24.62 -2.74
N HIS A 253 7.18 23.47 -3.29
CA HIS A 253 6.32 22.65 -4.15
C HIS A 253 5.08 22.15 -3.39
N ASN A 254 5.25 21.66 -2.16
CA ASN A 254 4.13 21.18 -1.35
C ASN A 254 3.15 22.31 -1.02
N LEU A 255 3.66 23.49 -0.62
CA LEU A 255 2.80 24.63 -0.30
C LEU A 255 2.03 25.13 -1.53
N ALA A 256 2.66 25.18 -2.70
CA ALA A 256 1.98 25.51 -3.96
C ALA A 256 0.91 24.46 -4.32
N TYR A 257 1.21 23.17 -4.09
CA TYR A 257 0.24 22.10 -4.29
C TYR A 257 -0.96 22.22 -3.34
N TYR A 258 -0.75 22.54 -2.06
CA TYR A 258 -1.85 22.75 -1.10
C TYR A 258 -2.75 23.92 -1.51
N GLN A 259 -2.19 25.00 -2.04
CA GLN A 259 -2.96 26.11 -2.59
C GLN A 259 -3.82 25.65 -3.78
N THR A 260 -3.23 24.91 -4.71
CA THR A 260 -3.97 24.34 -5.85
C THR A 260 -5.13 23.43 -5.38
N LEU A 261 -4.90 22.59 -4.38
CA LEU A 261 -5.94 21.73 -3.82
C LEU A 261 -7.11 22.51 -3.23
N ARG A 262 -6.86 23.67 -2.62
CA ARG A 262 -7.92 24.52 -2.05
C ARG A 262 -8.83 25.12 -3.11
N GLU A 263 -8.33 25.35 -4.32
CA GLU A 263 -9.09 25.89 -5.45
C GLU A 263 -9.98 24.84 -6.13
N LEU A 264 -9.74 23.55 -5.86
CA LEU A 264 -10.54 22.45 -6.41
C LEU A 264 -11.90 22.33 -5.70
N SER A 265 -12.90 21.80 -6.43
CA SER A 265 -14.13 21.35 -5.79
C SER A 265 -13.84 20.24 -4.76
N PRO A 266 -14.71 20.02 -3.76
CA PRO A 266 -14.51 18.98 -2.75
C PRO A 266 -14.25 17.59 -3.38
N GLU A 267 -15.00 17.22 -4.41
CA GLU A 267 -14.88 15.93 -5.10
C GLU A 267 -13.55 15.84 -5.89
N ALA A 268 -13.16 16.92 -6.56
CA ALA A 268 -11.89 16.97 -7.29
C ALA A 268 -10.69 16.93 -6.32
N ARG A 269 -10.80 17.62 -5.19
CA ARG A 269 -9.82 17.61 -4.11
C ARG A 269 -9.64 16.23 -3.52
N SER A 270 -10.75 15.57 -3.14
CA SER A 270 -10.72 14.20 -2.61
C SER A 270 -10.07 13.23 -3.60
N ARG A 271 -10.45 13.30 -4.88
CA ARG A 271 -9.81 12.47 -5.92
C ARG A 271 -8.32 12.76 -6.04
N ALA A 272 -7.91 14.02 -6.07
CA ALA A 272 -6.50 14.39 -6.19
C ALA A 272 -5.67 13.85 -5.02
N ILE A 273 -6.16 13.99 -3.79
CA ILE A 273 -5.45 13.54 -2.58
C ILE A 273 -5.44 12.01 -2.49
N LEU A 274 -6.57 11.34 -2.71
CA LEU A 274 -6.68 9.90 -2.54
C LEU A 274 -6.02 9.11 -3.68
N SER A 275 -5.92 9.67 -4.89
CA SER A 275 -5.23 9.02 -6.02
C SER A 275 -3.71 8.97 -5.86
N VAL A 276 -3.13 9.90 -5.13
CA VAL A 276 -1.67 9.98 -4.86
C VAL A 276 -1.26 9.05 -3.71
N ARG A 277 -2.24 8.54 -2.93
CA ARG A 277 -1.91 7.62 -1.83
C ARG A 277 -1.22 6.37 -2.37
N PRO A 278 0.06 6.13 -2.03
CA PRO A 278 0.63 4.81 -2.25
C PRO A 278 -0.23 3.82 -1.46
N SER A 279 -0.69 2.77 -2.13
CA SER A 279 -1.42 1.69 -1.46
C SER A 279 -0.57 1.22 -0.28
N ARG A 280 -0.98 1.59 0.94
CA ARG A 280 -0.23 1.29 2.15
C ARG A 280 -0.20 -0.23 2.31
N ALA A 281 0.94 -0.84 1.99
CA ALA A 281 1.19 -2.21 2.41
C ALA A 281 1.11 -2.21 3.94
N VAL A 282 0.10 -2.86 4.50
CA VAL A 282 0.09 -3.16 5.94
C VAL A 282 1.37 -3.93 6.20
N PRO A 283 2.30 -3.44 7.07
CA PRO A 283 3.52 -4.17 7.32
C PRO A 283 3.15 -5.57 7.82
N ALA A 284 3.71 -6.57 7.16
CA ALA A 284 3.69 -7.92 7.70
C ALA A 284 4.28 -7.82 9.12
N SER A 285 3.58 -8.42 10.08
CA SER A 285 3.94 -8.52 11.49
C SER A 285 5.47 -8.53 11.69
N SER A 286 5.94 -7.59 12.49
CA SER A 286 7.32 -7.39 12.88
C SER A 286 7.98 -8.67 13.35
N ALA A 287 8.88 -9.21 12.52
CA ALA A 287 10.03 -9.96 12.99
C ALA A 287 11.23 -9.01 12.84
N SER A 288 11.80 -8.68 13.98
CA SER A 288 12.98 -7.86 14.23
C SER A 288 14.12 -8.03 13.22
N ASN A 289 14.53 -6.94 12.51
CA ASN A 289 15.94 -6.50 12.50
C ASN A 289 16.08 -5.14 11.77
N PRO A 290 16.95 -4.26 12.21
CA PRO A 290 17.09 -2.91 11.66
C PRO A 290 17.96 -2.95 10.42
N VAL A 291 17.44 -2.57 9.27
CA VAL A 291 18.24 -2.23 8.10
C VAL A 291 17.87 -0.81 7.67
N SER A 292 18.89 -0.01 7.60
CA SER A 292 18.93 1.38 7.14
C SER A 292 18.13 1.59 5.86
N VAL A 293 17.15 2.51 5.91
CA VAL A 293 16.39 2.94 4.75
C VAL A 293 17.08 4.15 4.15
N SER A 294 17.69 3.98 2.98
CA SER A 294 17.99 5.09 2.10
C SER A 294 16.71 5.56 1.43
N SER A 295 16.41 6.84 1.65
CA SER A 295 15.31 7.58 1.05
C SER A 295 15.43 7.64 -0.47
N SER A 296 14.36 7.31 -1.18
CA SER A 296 14.09 7.84 -2.50
C SER A 296 12.58 7.89 -2.72
N TYR A 297 12.06 9.10 -2.65
CA TYR A 297 10.79 9.50 -3.22
C TYR A 297 11.06 10.27 -4.52
N PRO A 298 10.24 10.11 -5.56
CA PRO A 298 9.84 11.24 -6.37
C PRO A 298 8.55 11.86 -5.86
#